data_0b0994a5576402e200e39b7d7ee6448e
#
_entry.id   0b0994a5576402e200e39b7d7ee6448e
#
_cell.length_a   1.000
_cell.length_b   1.000
_cell.length_c   1.000
_cell.angle_alpha   90.00
_cell.angle_beta   90.00
_cell.angle_gamma   90.00
#
_symmetry.space_group_name_H-M   'P 1'
#
loop_
_entity.id
_entity.type
_entity.pdbx_description
1 polymer ?
#
loop_
_entity_poly.entity_id
_entity_poly.type
_entity_poly.pdbx_seq_one_letter_code
_entity_poly.pdbx_strand_id
1 'polypeptide(L)'
;VVFSSSGHPGEWKHFMRGAKYKNVYMDLHLYHYRDEYALDITSPRGLTTAISRNKRELKEAISTGFPVLVGEWSGAAIFANSSVTPEGRNAYERVFIANQLASFAPAAGWFFQTWKTEKRIAAWDARAALGTLERGMIE
;
A
#
# COMPACT_ATOMS: atom_id res chain seq x y z
N VAL A 1 5.66 -16.43 12.30
CA VAL A 1 6.81 -15.54 12.05
C VAL A 1 6.46 -14.61 10.90
N VAL A 2 6.78 -13.33 11.04
CA VAL A 2 6.70 -12.35 9.96
C VAL A 2 8.11 -11.85 9.67
N PHE A 3 8.50 -11.76 8.41
CA PHE A 3 9.80 -11.23 7.99
C PHE A 3 9.66 -10.23 6.86
N SER A 4 10.46 -9.18 6.87
CA SER A 4 10.43 -8.16 5.80
C SER A 4 11.08 -8.67 4.52
N SER A 5 10.46 -8.36 3.38
CA SER A 5 11.02 -8.64 2.06
C SER A 5 12.21 -7.74 1.71
N SER A 6 12.44 -6.67 2.46
CA SER A 6 13.49 -5.67 2.19
C SER A 6 13.45 -5.09 0.76
N GLY A 7 12.24 -5.03 0.15
CA GLY A 7 12.05 -4.53 -1.22
C GLY A 7 12.41 -5.51 -2.34
N HIS A 8 12.88 -6.72 -2.01
CA HIS A 8 13.30 -7.74 -2.98
C HIS A 8 12.63 -9.09 -2.70
N PRO A 9 11.30 -9.20 -2.87
CA PRO A 9 10.56 -10.40 -2.45
C PRO A 9 11.04 -11.69 -3.12
N GLY A 10 11.47 -11.64 -4.37
CA GLY A 10 11.94 -12.82 -5.11
C GLY A 10 13.15 -13.52 -4.50
N GLU A 11 14.01 -12.81 -3.78
CA GLU A 11 15.22 -13.37 -3.14
C GLU A 11 14.91 -14.35 -2.01
N TRP A 12 13.71 -14.27 -1.43
CA TRP A 12 13.30 -15.07 -0.28
C TRP A 12 12.64 -16.40 -0.63
N LYS A 13 12.60 -16.77 -1.91
CA LYS A 13 11.91 -17.99 -2.38
C LYS A 13 12.32 -19.27 -1.63
N HIS A 14 13.54 -19.37 -1.17
CA HIS A 14 14.07 -20.55 -0.47
C HIS A 14 14.20 -20.37 1.05
N PHE A 15 13.84 -19.20 1.58
CA PHE A 15 13.92 -18.88 3.01
C PHE A 15 12.88 -19.66 3.80
N MET A 16 13.25 -20.17 4.98
CA MET A 16 12.35 -20.84 5.94
C MET A 16 11.36 -21.82 5.29
N ARG A 17 11.84 -22.75 4.42
CA ARG A 17 11.03 -23.75 3.68
C ARG A 17 11.04 -25.09 4.37
N GLY A 18 11.30 -25.49 5.33
CA GLY A 18 11.19 -26.81 5.93
C GLY A 18 9.87 -27.02 6.69
N ALA A 19 9.45 -28.23 6.89
CA ALA A 19 8.25 -28.60 7.64
C ALA A 19 8.21 -28.09 9.08
N LYS A 20 9.36 -27.73 9.64
CA LYS A 20 9.50 -27.12 10.98
C LYS A 20 9.04 -25.66 11.03
N TYR A 21 8.97 -24.97 9.88
CA TYR A 21 8.55 -23.58 9.82
C TYR A 21 7.06 -23.49 9.43
N LYS A 22 6.24 -23.08 10.38
CA LYS A 22 4.80 -22.90 10.19
C LYS A 22 4.42 -21.44 10.40
N ASN A 23 3.34 -21.00 9.72
CA ASN A 23 2.81 -19.63 9.87
C ASN A 23 3.89 -18.58 9.61
N VAL A 24 4.60 -18.72 8.50
CA VAL A 24 5.61 -17.76 8.05
C VAL A 24 4.97 -16.84 7.00
N TYR A 25 5.01 -15.56 7.25
CA TYR A 25 4.45 -14.51 6.39
C TYR A 25 5.57 -13.59 5.90
N MET A 26 5.50 -13.21 4.64
CA MET A 26 6.34 -12.17 4.07
C MET A 26 5.65 -10.82 4.25
N ASP A 27 6.39 -9.82 4.68
CA ASP A 27 5.94 -8.45 4.88
C ASP A 27 6.44 -7.53 3.77
N LEU A 28 5.50 -6.80 3.16
CA LEU A 28 5.76 -5.77 2.16
C LEU A 28 5.43 -4.38 2.71
N HIS A 29 6.27 -3.41 2.40
CA HIS A 29 6.03 -2.00 2.67
C HIS A 29 5.83 -1.27 1.33
N LEU A 30 4.63 -0.76 1.07
CA LEU A 30 4.23 -0.16 -0.20
C LEU A 30 3.93 1.33 -0.04
N TYR A 31 4.91 2.17 -0.37
CA TYR A 31 4.80 3.62 -0.27
C TYR A 31 4.99 4.32 -1.62
N HIS A 32 4.35 5.49 -1.77
CA HIS A 32 4.34 6.29 -3.00
C HIS A 32 4.70 7.78 -2.78
N TYR A 33 5.26 8.12 -1.62
CA TYR A 33 5.58 9.50 -1.26
C TYR A 33 7.06 9.86 -1.43
N ARG A 34 7.93 8.90 -1.76
CA ARG A 34 9.36 9.14 -1.99
C ARG A 34 9.62 9.58 -3.43
N ASP A 35 10.58 10.48 -3.61
CA ASP A 35 10.91 11.08 -4.92
C ASP A 35 11.23 10.05 -6.01
N GLU A 36 11.92 8.99 -5.68
CA GLU A 36 12.23 7.87 -6.59
C GLU A 36 10.98 7.14 -7.11
N TYR A 37 9.84 7.35 -6.45
CA TYR A 37 8.55 6.74 -6.77
C TYR A 37 7.46 7.77 -7.00
N ALA A 38 7.86 9.04 -7.15
CA ALA A 38 6.99 10.18 -7.31
C ALA A 38 6.13 10.05 -8.58
N LEU A 39 4.95 9.49 -8.41
CA LEU A 39 3.92 9.44 -9.43
C LEU A 39 2.84 10.45 -9.08
N ASP A 40 2.60 11.37 -10.00
CA ASP A 40 1.51 12.32 -9.86
C ASP A 40 0.15 11.61 -9.94
N ILE A 41 -0.45 11.35 -8.78
CA ILE A 41 -1.73 10.64 -8.69
C ILE A 41 -2.92 11.49 -9.16
N THR A 42 -2.72 12.78 -9.47
CA THR A 42 -3.76 13.61 -10.09
C THR A 42 -3.96 13.30 -11.56
N SER A 43 -2.98 12.63 -12.19
CA SER A 43 -3.09 12.14 -13.55
C SER A 43 -3.57 10.68 -13.60
N PRO A 44 -4.47 10.32 -14.52
CA PRO A 44 -4.89 8.92 -14.69
C PRO A 44 -3.72 7.97 -14.94
N ARG A 45 -2.68 8.41 -15.65
CA ARG A 45 -1.48 7.65 -15.91
C ARG A 45 -0.68 7.41 -14.63
N GLY A 46 -0.47 8.45 -13.82
CA GLY A 46 0.26 8.34 -12.56
C GLY A 46 -0.45 7.40 -11.58
N LEU A 47 -1.76 7.57 -11.40
CA LEU A 47 -2.58 6.69 -10.58
C LEU A 47 -2.47 5.22 -11.04
N THR A 48 -2.70 4.97 -12.35
CA THR A 48 -2.62 3.62 -12.91
C THR A 48 -1.23 3.00 -12.72
N THR A 49 -0.17 3.78 -12.89
CA THR A 49 1.21 3.31 -12.72
C THR A 49 1.50 2.93 -11.27
N ALA A 50 1.06 3.76 -10.31
CA ALA A 50 1.22 3.49 -8.89
C ALA A 50 0.52 2.17 -8.48
N ILE A 51 -0.72 1.99 -8.90
CA ILE A 51 -1.50 0.78 -8.59
C ILE A 51 -0.94 -0.46 -9.31
N SER A 52 -0.49 -0.32 -10.54
CA SER A 52 0.16 -1.42 -11.28
C SER A 52 1.45 -1.87 -10.62
N ARG A 53 2.19 -0.95 -10.00
CA ARG A 53 3.37 -1.25 -9.22
C ARG A 53 3.00 -2.09 -7.99
N ASN A 54 2.02 -1.68 -7.19
CA ASN A 54 1.56 -2.47 -6.04
C ASN A 54 1.18 -3.91 -6.44
N LYS A 55 0.39 -4.04 -7.52
CA LYS A 55 -0.01 -5.35 -8.05
C LYS A 55 1.18 -6.22 -8.47
N ARG A 56 2.20 -5.62 -9.10
CA ARG A 56 3.40 -6.34 -9.54
C ARG A 56 4.22 -6.82 -8.33
N GLU A 57 4.50 -5.95 -7.38
CA GLU A 57 5.28 -6.29 -6.17
C GLU A 57 4.57 -7.36 -5.34
N LEU A 58 3.25 -7.22 -5.14
CA LEU A 58 2.46 -8.21 -4.43
C LEU A 58 2.43 -9.55 -5.16
N LYS A 59 2.26 -9.54 -6.49
CA LYS A 59 2.31 -10.76 -7.31
C LYS A 59 3.67 -11.46 -7.22
N GLU A 60 4.76 -10.73 -7.28
CA GLU A 60 6.12 -11.25 -7.11
C GLU A 60 6.27 -11.90 -5.72
N ALA A 61 5.88 -11.21 -4.67
CA ALA A 61 5.93 -11.74 -3.31
C ALA A 61 5.11 -13.03 -3.15
N ILE A 62 3.87 -13.05 -3.62
CA ILE A 62 2.99 -14.24 -3.58
C ILE A 62 3.60 -15.40 -4.38
N SER A 63 4.28 -15.13 -5.50
CA SER A 63 4.93 -16.16 -6.31
C SER A 63 6.03 -16.92 -5.58
N THR A 64 6.55 -16.36 -4.50
CA THR A 64 7.50 -17.05 -3.61
C THR A 64 6.84 -18.18 -2.83
N GLY A 65 5.51 -18.19 -2.72
CA GLY A 65 4.72 -19.19 -2.00
C GLY A 65 4.53 -18.92 -0.51
N PHE A 66 4.89 -17.73 -0.01
CA PHE A 66 4.49 -17.27 1.31
C PHE A 66 3.13 -16.58 1.27
N PRO A 67 2.30 -16.69 2.31
CA PRO A 67 1.25 -15.71 2.54
C PRO A 67 1.89 -14.35 2.78
N VAL A 68 1.34 -13.30 2.14
CA VAL A 68 1.92 -11.95 2.13
C VAL A 68 1.05 -11.00 2.93
N LEU A 69 1.66 -10.22 3.79
CA LEU A 69 1.07 -9.07 4.45
C LEU A 69 1.57 -7.79 3.76
N VAL A 70 0.69 -6.82 3.56
CA VAL A 70 1.10 -5.44 3.29
C VAL A 70 1.20 -4.75 4.65
N GLY A 71 2.37 -4.86 5.29
CA GLY A 71 2.57 -4.45 6.68
C GLY A 71 2.68 -2.96 6.88
N GLU A 72 3.05 -2.22 5.83
CA GLU A 72 3.03 -0.77 5.86
C GLU A 72 2.58 -0.18 4.52
N TRP A 73 1.62 0.75 4.59
CA TRP A 73 1.17 1.57 3.47
C TRP A 73 0.43 2.81 3.98
N SER A 74 0.26 3.82 3.13
CA SER A 74 -0.48 5.03 3.48
C SER A 74 -1.19 5.63 2.25
N GLY A 75 -2.03 6.63 2.48
CA GLY A 75 -2.62 7.44 1.42
C GLY A 75 -1.68 8.52 0.86
N ALA A 76 -0.48 8.65 1.43
CA ALA A 76 0.45 9.70 1.02
C ALA A 76 0.99 9.45 -0.39
N ALA A 77 0.92 10.51 -1.20
CA ALA A 77 1.40 10.53 -2.56
C ALA A 77 1.93 11.92 -2.90
N ILE A 78 2.64 12.05 -4.02
CA ILE A 78 3.08 13.33 -4.52
C ILE A 78 2.01 13.93 -5.43
N PHE A 79 1.80 15.22 -5.26
CA PHE A 79 0.95 16.05 -6.09
C PHE A 79 1.85 17.00 -6.87
N ALA A 80 2.10 16.72 -8.13
CA ALA A 80 2.95 17.57 -8.98
C ALA A 80 2.30 18.93 -9.24
N ASN A 81 0.96 19.00 -9.24
CA ASN A 81 0.24 20.25 -9.43
C ASN A 81 0.02 20.95 -8.08
N SER A 82 0.76 22.02 -7.84
CA SER A 82 0.62 22.87 -6.64
C SER A 82 -0.71 23.63 -6.57
N SER A 83 -1.47 23.69 -7.66
CA SER A 83 -2.77 24.37 -7.74
C SER A 83 -3.95 23.52 -7.24
N VAL A 84 -3.70 22.27 -6.83
CA VAL A 84 -4.76 21.42 -6.26
C VAL A 84 -5.20 21.95 -4.91
N THR A 85 -6.47 22.31 -4.78
CA THR A 85 -7.03 22.77 -3.51
C THR A 85 -7.00 21.67 -2.45
N PRO A 86 -7.08 22.03 -1.16
CA PRO A 86 -7.15 21.00 -0.08
C PRO A 86 -8.28 20.00 -0.28
N GLU A 87 -9.46 20.44 -0.73
CA GLU A 87 -10.60 19.58 -1.00
C GLU A 87 -10.34 18.64 -2.19
N GLY A 88 -9.73 19.19 -3.27
CA GLY A 88 -9.32 18.41 -4.43
C GLY A 88 -8.28 17.36 -4.05
N ARG A 89 -7.30 17.72 -3.20
CA ARG A 89 -6.30 16.80 -2.67
C ARG A 89 -6.94 15.64 -1.90
N ASN A 90 -7.85 15.94 -1.00
CA ASN A 90 -8.60 14.93 -0.26
C ASN A 90 -9.39 13.98 -1.18
N ALA A 91 -9.95 14.49 -2.29
CA ALA A 91 -10.64 13.67 -3.27
C ALA A 91 -9.69 12.69 -3.99
N TYR A 92 -8.53 13.17 -4.44
CA TYR A 92 -7.50 12.30 -5.06
C TYR A 92 -6.96 11.27 -4.08
N GLU A 93 -6.68 11.64 -2.83
CA GLU A 93 -6.21 10.72 -1.78
C GLU A 93 -7.23 9.60 -1.53
N ARG A 94 -8.53 9.91 -1.47
CA ARG A 94 -9.60 8.89 -1.32
C ARG A 94 -9.60 7.90 -2.47
N VAL A 95 -9.56 8.38 -3.72
CA VAL A 95 -9.51 7.52 -4.91
C VAL A 95 -8.25 6.67 -4.88
N PHE A 96 -7.11 7.23 -4.50
CA PHE A 96 -5.85 6.52 -4.41
C PHE A 96 -5.89 5.43 -3.34
N ILE A 97 -6.40 5.72 -2.15
CA ILE A 97 -6.56 4.77 -1.04
C ILE A 97 -7.47 3.60 -1.45
N ALA A 98 -8.64 3.90 -2.04
CA ALA A 98 -9.56 2.86 -2.51
C ALA A 98 -8.92 1.93 -3.56
N ASN A 99 -8.16 2.49 -4.52
CA ASN A 99 -7.45 1.70 -5.52
C ASN A 99 -6.31 0.87 -4.92
N GLN A 100 -5.58 1.38 -3.91
CA GLN A 100 -4.58 0.60 -3.19
C GLN A 100 -5.23 -0.59 -2.49
N LEU A 101 -6.30 -0.38 -1.72
CA LEU A 101 -7.05 -1.44 -1.04
C LEU A 101 -7.51 -2.52 -2.01
N ALA A 102 -8.10 -2.13 -3.15
CA ALA A 102 -8.49 -3.08 -4.19
C ALA A 102 -7.29 -3.86 -4.75
N SER A 103 -6.10 -3.24 -4.81
CA SER A 103 -4.88 -3.93 -5.26
C SER A 103 -4.33 -4.93 -4.25
N PHE A 104 -4.69 -4.81 -2.96
CA PHE A 104 -4.26 -5.68 -1.87
C PHE A 104 -5.15 -6.91 -1.66
N ALA A 105 -6.24 -7.06 -2.41
CA ALA A 105 -7.16 -8.20 -2.28
C ALA A 105 -6.48 -9.58 -2.27
N PRO A 106 -5.36 -9.84 -3.00
CA PRO A 106 -4.65 -11.12 -2.92
C PRO A 106 -3.78 -11.29 -1.68
N ALA A 107 -3.56 -10.25 -0.87
CA ALA A 107 -2.76 -10.32 0.35
C ALA A 107 -3.52 -11.05 1.47
N ALA A 108 -2.78 -11.63 2.42
CA ALA A 108 -3.36 -12.22 3.62
C ALA A 108 -3.90 -11.16 4.61
N GLY A 109 -3.52 -9.91 4.45
CA GLY A 109 -3.97 -8.78 5.23
C GLY A 109 -3.10 -7.55 4.98
N TRP A 110 -3.49 -6.44 5.59
CA TRP A 110 -2.75 -5.19 5.48
C TRP A 110 -2.85 -4.36 6.76
N PHE A 111 -1.87 -3.45 6.96
CA PHE A 111 -1.80 -2.53 8.09
C PHE A 111 -1.52 -1.12 7.59
N PHE A 112 -2.44 -0.21 7.88
CA PHE A 112 -2.29 1.20 7.49
C PHE A 112 -1.31 1.92 8.44
N GLN A 113 -0.42 2.69 7.90
CA GLN A 113 0.51 3.51 8.64
C GLN A 113 0.00 4.96 8.65
N THR A 114 -0.63 5.40 9.75
CA THR A 114 -0.80 4.77 11.07
C THR A 114 -2.24 4.93 11.57
N TRP A 115 -2.60 4.39 12.74
CA TRP A 115 -3.95 4.54 13.29
C TRP A 115 -4.36 6.00 13.46
N LYS A 116 -3.46 6.81 14.03
CA LYS A 116 -3.71 8.25 14.22
C LYS A 116 -2.41 9.06 14.17
N THR A 117 -2.48 10.27 13.63
CA THR A 117 -1.41 11.27 13.70
C THR A 117 -1.79 12.39 14.67
N GLU A 118 -0.80 13.05 15.27
CA GLU A 118 -1.01 14.18 16.18
C GLU A 118 -1.83 15.30 15.50
N LYS A 119 -1.48 15.65 14.26
CA LYS A 119 -2.09 16.74 13.49
C LYS A 119 -3.21 16.27 12.54
N ARG A 120 -3.70 15.02 12.68
CA ARG A 120 -4.71 14.42 11.77
C ARG A 120 -4.37 14.60 10.29
N ILE A 121 -3.15 14.26 9.91
CA ILE A 121 -2.71 14.30 8.51
C ILE A 121 -3.44 13.20 7.75
N ALA A 122 -4.45 13.56 6.94
CA ALA A 122 -5.41 12.63 6.35
C ALA A 122 -4.75 11.42 5.66
N ALA A 123 -3.72 11.65 4.86
CA ALA A 123 -3.01 10.59 4.15
C ALA A 123 -2.27 9.58 5.06
N TRP A 124 -2.05 9.92 6.35
CA TRP A 124 -1.33 9.13 7.34
C TRP A 124 -2.16 8.75 8.58
N ASP A 125 -3.40 9.22 8.68
CA ASP A 125 -4.29 8.97 9.81
C ASP A 125 -5.44 8.05 9.34
N ALA A 126 -5.41 6.77 9.75
CA ALA A 126 -6.38 5.78 9.30
C ALA A 126 -7.84 6.20 9.57
N ARG A 127 -8.08 6.90 10.67
CA ARG A 127 -9.44 7.37 11.02
C ARG A 127 -9.96 8.42 10.02
N ALA A 128 -9.04 9.26 9.49
CA ALA A 128 -9.38 10.24 8.47
C ALA A 128 -9.40 9.59 7.08
N ALA A 129 -8.40 8.78 6.75
CA ALA A 129 -8.23 8.15 5.45
C ALA A 129 -9.34 7.11 5.15
N LEU A 130 -9.54 6.17 6.07
CA LEU A 130 -10.46 5.04 5.87
C LEU A 130 -11.91 5.40 6.24
N GLY A 131 -12.11 6.31 7.19
CA GLY A 131 -13.45 6.75 7.61
C GLY A 131 -14.24 7.52 6.55
N THR A 132 -13.59 7.92 5.46
CA THR A 132 -14.23 8.58 4.32
C THR A 132 -14.58 7.63 3.17
N LEU A 133 -14.18 6.37 3.27
CA LEU A 133 -14.50 5.35 2.27
C LEU A 133 -15.90 4.80 2.52
N GLU A 134 -16.66 4.58 1.46
CA GLU A 134 -17.92 3.86 1.56
C GLU A 134 -17.67 2.40 1.95
N ARG A 135 -18.61 1.79 2.70
CA ARG A 135 -18.44 0.41 3.21
C ARG A 135 -18.07 -0.60 2.13
N GLY A 136 -18.62 -0.52 0.94
CA GLY A 136 -18.31 -1.41 -0.17
C GLY A 136 -16.93 -1.21 -0.82
N MET A 137 -16.11 -0.26 -0.34
CA MET A 137 -14.75 -0.05 -0.83
C MET A 137 -13.68 -0.72 0.05
N ILE A 138 -14.07 -1.31 1.17
CA ILE A 138 -13.15 -1.87 2.17
C ILE A 138 -13.27 -3.41 2.22
N GLU A 139 -14.34 -3.96 1.68
CA GLU A 139 -14.57 -5.41 1.53
C GLU A 139 -13.91 -5.93 0.23
#